data_56085ac629fdb996b34d244abbb16948
#
_entry.id   56085ac629fdb996b34d244abbb16948
#
_cell.length_a   1.000
_cell.length_b   1.000
_cell.length_c   1.000
_cell.angle_alpha   90.00
_cell.angle_beta   90.00
_cell.angle_gamma   90.00
#
_symmetry.space_group_name_H-M   'P 1'
#
loop_
_entity.id
_entity.type
_entity.pdbx_description
1 polymer ?
#
loop_
_entity_poly.entity_id
_entity_poly.type
_entity_poly.pdbx_seq_one_letter_code
_entity_poly.pdbx_strand_id
1 'polypeptide(L)'
;MGWNTGAVSPESEISIVYVEDDERLARLTMQYLASHRIQVHLVTRGDQALAEITRVRPDVVLLDLMLPGIDGLEVCRQVRARLDVPIIMVTARTEEADRVIGLEGGADDYVSKPFQSRELLARIRAQARRGRGESGPRAERIEVGALTIDATTMEVAVNGAPISLTTIEFSLLHALAQRAGRVLAREQLLQLLHGTADEAFDRSIDVVVSRVRAKIEVDARNPRLLKTIRGVGYMLTPGEK
;
A
#
# COMPACT_ATOMS: atom_id res chain seq x y z
N MET A 1 -38.41 6.87 24.39
CA MET A 1 -37.75 7.02 23.10
C MET A 1 -36.33 7.50 23.35
N GLY A 2 -35.40 6.59 23.47
CA GLY A 2 -34.02 6.89 23.74
C GLY A 2 -33.21 6.83 22.41
N TRP A 3 -32.68 7.96 22.01
CA TRP A 3 -31.72 8.04 20.91
C TRP A 3 -30.39 7.46 21.39
N ASN A 4 -30.02 6.29 20.87
CA ASN A 4 -28.73 5.68 21.10
C ASN A 4 -27.72 6.47 20.26
N THR A 5 -27.05 7.44 20.88
CA THR A 5 -25.88 8.09 20.34
C THR A 5 -24.78 7.04 20.30
N GLY A 6 -24.62 6.41 19.12
CA GLY A 6 -23.48 5.54 18.84
C GLY A 6 -22.19 6.27 19.17
N ALA A 7 -21.47 5.79 20.17
CA ALA A 7 -20.15 6.27 20.51
C ALA A 7 -19.28 6.12 19.28
N VAL A 8 -18.89 7.23 18.65
CA VAL A 8 -17.79 7.30 17.71
C VAL A 8 -16.55 6.92 18.52
N SER A 9 -16.00 5.75 18.25
CA SER A 9 -14.72 5.34 18.82
C SER A 9 -13.71 6.46 18.58
N PRO A 10 -12.93 6.91 19.58
CA PRO A 10 -11.89 7.90 19.35
C PRO A 10 -10.99 7.37 18.25
N GLU A 11 -10.88 8.10 17.13
CA GLU A 11 -9.94 7.76 16.06
C GLU A 11 -8.58 7.56 16.71
N SER A 12 -8.09 6.32 16.68
CA SER A 12 -6.79 6.00 17.26
C SER A 12 -5.73 6.84 16.56
N GLU A 13 -4.87 7.49 17.35
CA GLU A 13 -3.79 8.34 16.85
C GLU A 13 -2.91 7.57 15.87
N ILE A 14 -2.70 8.10 14.66
CA ILE A 14 -1.87 7.46 13.65
C ILE A 14 -0.40 7.76 13.99
N SER A 15 0.42 6.72 14.07
CA SER A 15 1.87 6.82 14.28
C SER A 15 2.61 6.56 12.98
N ILE A 16 3.54 7.42 12.62
CA ILE A 16 4.38 7.24 11.43
C ILE A 16 5.87 7.38 11.76
N VAL A 17 6.70 6.67 11.00
CA VAL A 17 8.14 6.95 10.90
C VAL A 17 8.36 7.72 9.59
N TYR A 18 8.98 8.91 9.71
CA TYR A 18 9.34 9.74 8.56
C TYR A 18 10.85 9.74 8.40
N VAL A 19 11.34 9.18 7.29
CA VAL A 19 12.77 9.12 6.96
C VAL A 19 13.04 10.18 5.91
N GLU A 20 13.71 11.26 6.33
CA GLU A 20 13.93 12.49 5.54
C GLU A 20 15.17 13.22 6.08
N ASP A 21 16.12 13.57 5.23
CA ASP A 21 17.33 14.27 5.60
C ASP A 21 17.21 15.80 5.48
N ASP A 22 16.24 16.31 4.70
CA ASP A 22 15.92 17.74 4.68
C ASP A 22 15.17 18.15 5.97
N GLU A 23 15.94 18.67 6.96
CA GLU A 23 15.39 19.09 8.24
C GLU A 23 14.31 20.18 8.11
N ARG A 24 14.38 21.05 7.10
CA ARG A 24 13.39 22.11 6.90
C ARG A 24 12.08 21.54 6.43
N LEU A 25 12.12 20.66 5.42
CA LEU A 25 10.94 19.96 4.90
C LEU A 25 10.33 19.07 5.99
N ALA A 26 11.16 18.29 6.68
CA ALA A 26 10.75 17.44 7.78
C ALA A 26 9.99 18.22 8.85
N ARG A 27 10.54 19.35 9.33
CA ARG A 27 9.92 20.19 10.36
C ARG A 27 8.56 20.72 9.94
N LEU A 28 8.43 21.26 8.72
CA LEU A 28 7.15 21.77 8.21
C LEU A 28 6.10 20.66 8.07
N THR A 29 6.51 19.52 7.55
CA THR A 29 5.64 18.34 7.41
C THR A 29 5.18 17.83 8.76
N MET A 30 6.10 17.70 9.73
CA MET A 30 5.77 17.25 11.09
C MET A 30 4.80 18.21 11.79
N GLN A 31 4.98 19.52 11.69
CA GLN A 31 4.07 20.51 12.28
C GLN A 31 2.65 20.37 11.68
N TYR A 32 2.57 20.21 10.37
CA TYR A 32 1.28 20.01 9.69
C TYR A 32 0.61 18.70 10.13
N LEU A 33 1.34 17.58 10.13
CA LEU A 33 0.81 16.28 10.51
C LEU A 33 0.40 16.22 11.98
N ALA A 34 1.18 16.82 12.88
CA ALA A 34 0.86 16.91 14.30
C ALA A 34 -0.46 17.67 14.56
N SER A 35 -0.74 18.76 13.80
CA SER A 35 -2.03 19.47 13.87
C SER A 35 -3.22 18.62 13.45
N HIS A 36 -2.99 17.47 12.80
CA HIS A 36 -3.99 16.51 12.34
C HIS A 36 -3.97 15.19 13.13
N ARG A 37 -3.41 15.19 14.35
CA ARG A 37 -3.32 14.04 15.27
C ARG A 37 -2.52 12.86 14.70
N ILE A 38 -1.43 13.16 13.99
CA ILE A 38 -0.47 12.16 13.54
C ILE A 38 0.82 12.33 14.34
N GLN A 39 1.23 11.27 15.02
CA GLN A 39 2.50 11.21 15.71
C GLN A 39 3.61 10.89 14.71
N VAL A 40 4.67 11.69 14.66
CA VAL A 40 5.76 11.55 13.70
C VAL A 40 7.07 11.27 14.42
N HIS A 41 7.73 10.18 14.07
CA HIS A 41 9.09 9.84 14.48
C HIS A 41 10.03 10.11 13.29
N LEU A 42 10.86 11.16 13.42
CA LEU A 42 11.80 11.55 12.37
C LEU A 42 13.09 10.74 12.46
N VAL A 43 13.55 10.27 11.31
CA VAL A 43 14.85 9.63 11.09
C VAL A 43 15.53 10.36 9.92
N THR A 44 16.76 10.80 10.11
CA THR A 44 17.47 11.61 9.08
C THR A 44 18.47 10.82 8.25
N ARG A 45 18.57 9.51 8.48
CA ARG A 45 19.54 8.64 7.80
C ARG A 45 18.94 7.27 7.49
N GLY A 46 19.19 6.79 6.28
CA GLY A 46 18.67 5.48 5.83
C GLY A 46 19.18 4.29 6.66
N ASP A 47 20.43 4.33 7.13
CA ASP A 47 21.04 3.25 7.93
C ASP A 47 20.42 3.09 9.34
N GLN A 48 19.67 4.08 9.82
CA GLN A 48 18.95 4.04 11.10
C GLN A 48 17.48 3.69 10.95
N ALA A 49 16.94 3.75 9.72
CA ALA A 49 15.51 3.65 9.47
C ALA A 49 14.90 2.32 9.93
N LEU A 50 15.51 1.19 9.55
CA LEU A 50 14.99 -0.14 9.89
C LEU A 50 14.90 -0.38 11.41
N ALA A 51 15.90 0.08 12.16
CA ALA A 51 15.90 -0.06 13.63
C ALA A 51 14.75 0.73 14.27
N GLU A 52 14.55 1.98 13.81
CA GLU A 52 13.49 2.84 14.33
C GLU A 52 12.10 2.32 13.93
N ILE A 53 11.90 1.91 12.67
CA ILE A 53 10.64 1.31 12.21
C ILE A 53 10.29 0.07 13.03
N THR A 54 11.27 -0.78 13.30
CA THR A 54 11.08 -2.00 14.11
C THR A 54 10.72 -1.65 15.57
N ARG A 55 11.32 -0.60 16.13
CA ARG A 55 11.09 -0.13 17.50
C ARG A 55 9.71 0.50 17.66
N VAL A 56 9.36 1.42 16.74
CA VAL A 56 8.12 2.21 16.80
C VAL A 56 6.90 1.40 16.39
N ARG A 57 7.05 0.48 15.42
CA ARG A 57 5.95 -0.25 14.77
C ARG A 57 4.87 0.72 14.25
N PRO A 58 5.22 1.62 13.34
CA PRO A 58 4.31 2.65 12.87
C PRO A 58 3.18 2.07 12.03
N ASP A 59 2.09 2.83 11.87
CA ASP A 59 1.02 2.52 10.93
C ASP A 59 1.43 2.75 9.47
N VAL A 60 2.34 3.70 9.24
CA VAL A 60 2.85 4.05 7.90
C VAL A 60 4.29 4.52 8.01
N VAL A 61 5.10 4.20 7.02
CA VAL A 61 6.45 4.75 6.82
C VAL A 61 6.40 5.75 5.67
N LEU A 62 6.87 6.98 5.91
CA LEU A 62 7.22 7.93 4.84
C LEU A 62 8.72 7.83 4.60
N LEU A 63 9.13 7.67 3.34
CA LEU A 63 10.52 7.33 3.01
C LEU A 63 11.02 8.11 1.80
N ASP A 64 12.02 8.98 2.02
CA ASP A 64 12.74 9.56 0.88
C ASP A 64 13.67 8.54 0.23
N LEU A 65 13.88 8.68 -1.07
CA LEU A 65 14.85 7.90 -1.82
C LEU A 65 16.28 8.40 -1.61
N MET A 66 16.46 9.72 -1.52
CA MET A 66 17.77 10.37 -1.46
C MET A 66 18.21 10.56 -0.01
N LEU A 67 18.68 9.49 0.63
CA LEU A 67 19.10 9.52 2.04
C LEU A 67 20.59 9.34 2.20
N PRO A 68 21.21 9.96 3.20
CA PRO A 68 22.57 9.66 3.58
C PRO A 68 22.68 8.27 4.24
N GLY A 69 23.81 7.58 4.01
CA GLY A 69 24.07 6.24 4.51
C GLY A 69 23.66 5.20 3.48
N ILE A 70 22.44 4.70 3.56
CA ILE A 70 21.86 3.84 2.53
C ILE A 70 20.63 4.51 1.89
N ASP A 71 20.45 4.29 0.59
CA ASP A 71 19.33 4.90 -0.13
C ASP A 71 17.97 4.33 0.28
N GLY A 72 16.91 5.08 -0.02
CA GLY A 72 15.56 4.70 0.37
C GLY A 72 15.06 3.42 -0.29
N LEU A 73 15.54 3.05 -1.48
CA LEU A 73 15.17 1.78 -2.12
C LEU A 73 15.72 0.59 -1.33
N GLU A 74 16.95 0.71 -0.85
CA GLU A 74 17.55 -0.34 -0.02
C GLU A 74 16.87 -0.41 1.35
N VAL A 75 16.53 0.75 1.96
CA VAL A 75 15.71 0.79 3.17
C VAL A 75 14.37 0.06 2.94
N CYS A 76 13.69 0.36 1.84
CA CYS A 76 12.42 -0.27 1.48
C CYS A 76 12.54 -1.80 1.38
N ARG A 77 13.57 -2.29 0.67
CA ARG A 77 13.83 -3.73 0.55
C ARG A 77 14.08 -4.39 1.90
N GLN A 78 14.88 -3.76 2.77
CA GLN A 78 15.18 -4.28 4.11
C GLN A 78 13.94 -4.31 5.00
N VAL A 79 13.07 -3.30 4.92
CA VAL A 79 11.79 -3.26 5.64
C VAL A 79 10.88 -4.37 5.13
N ARG A 80 10.72 -4.52 3.82
CA ARG A 80 9.85 -5.54 3.21
C ARG A 80 10.30 -6.98 3.48
N ALA A 81 11.58 -7.20 3.64
CA ALA A 81 12.09 -8.52 4.03
C ALA A 81 11.65 -8.96 5.45
N ARG A 82 11.15 -8.03 6.28
CA ARG A 82 10.88 -8.27 7.70
C ARG A 82 9.52 -7.82 8.19
N LEU A 83 8.91 -6.81 7.55
CA LEU A 83 7.72 -6.12 8.02
C LEU A 83 6.75 -5.83 6.86
N ASP A 84 5.45 -5.95 7.13
CA ASP A 84 4.37 -5.62 6.18
C ASP A 84 3.79 -4.21 6.39
N VAL A 85 4.55 -3.30 7.03
CA VAL A 85 4.11 -1.92 7.26
C VAL A 85 3.94 -1.16 5.95
N PRO A 86 2.86 -0.39 5.73
CA PRO A 86 2.70 0.43 4.55
C PRO A 86 3.83 1.45 4.38
N ILE A 87 4.40 1.55 3.17
CA ILE A 87 5.48 2.47 2.82
C ILE A 87 5.00 3.42 1.73
N ILE A 88 5.06 4.74 2.00
CA ILE A 88 4.87 5.81 1.02
C ILE A 88 6.24 6.39 0.68
N MET A 89 6.68 6.26 -0.57
CA MET A 89 7.88 6.94 -1.05
C MET A 89 7.58 8.43 -1.25
N VAL A 90 8.46 9.31 -0.73
CA VAL A 90 8.32 10.77 -0.84
C VAL A 90 9.62 11.32 -1.40
N THR A 91 9.69 11.65 -2.70
CA THR A 91 10.96 11.99 -3.33
C THR A 91 10.84 13.04 -4.45
N ALA A 92 11.96 13.73 -4.72
CA ALA A 92 12.06 14.68 -5.83
C ALA A 92 12.21 14.00 -7.21
N ARG A 93 12.46 12.68 -7.24
CA ARG A 93 12.54 11.94 -8.50
C ARG A 93 11.14 11.75 -9.07
N THR A 94 10.93 12.30 -10.27
CA THR A 94 9.63 12.32 -10.96
C THR A 94 9.62 11.42 -12.19
N GLU A 95 10.75 10.85 -12.56
CA GLU A 95 10.83 9.99 -13.73
C GLU A 95 10.03 8.70 -13.51
N GLU A 96 9.34 8.26 -14.54
CA GLU A 96 8.52 7.06 -14.52
C GLU A 96 9.33 5.82 -14.09
N ALA A 97 10.59 5.74 -14.52
CA ALA A 97 11.51 4.67 -14.14
C ALA A 97 11.75 4.61 -12.64
N ASP A 98 11.90 5.76 -11.96
CA ASP A 98 12.15 5.81 -10.52
C ASP A 98 10.92 5.37 -9.71
N ARG A 99 9.70 5.69 -10.20
CA ARG A 99 8.44 5.23 -9.59
C ARG A 99 8.27 3.71 -9.72
N VAL A 100 8.57 3.16 -10.89
CA VAL A 100 8.56 1.70 -11.12
C VAL A 100 9.55 1.02 -10.19
N ILE A 101 10.79 1.53 -10.11
CA ILE A 101 11.83 0.98 -9.23
C ILE A 101 11.40 1.06 -7.75
N GLY A 102 10.77 2.15 -7.30
CA GLY A 102 10.26 2.28 -5.93
C GLY A 102 9.16 1.25 -5.61
N LEU A 103 8.22 1.06 -6.53
CA LEU A 103 7.17 0.06 -6.39
C LEU A 103 7.72 -1.37 -6.53
N GLU A 104 8.68 -1.63 -7.42
CA GLU A 104 9.41 -2.90 -7.48
C GLU A 104 10.18 -3.19 -6.20
N GLY A 105 10.68 -2.15 -5.52
CA GLY A 105 11.30 -2.24 -4.20
C GLY A 105 10.33 -2.62 -3.07
N GLY A 106 9.00 -2.59 -3.30
CA GLY A 106 8.00 -2.98 -2.31
C GLY A 106 7.19 -1.82 -1.71
N ALA A 107 7.33 -0.58 -2.19
CA ALA A 107 6.50 0.53 -1.74
C ALA A 107 5.02 0.34 -2.07
N ASP A 108 4.13 0.90 -1.24
CA ASP A 108 2.67 0.84 -1.41
C ASP A 108 2.11 2.07 -2.10
N ASP A 109 2.79 3.20 -2.01
CA ASP A 109 2.39 4.46 -2.64
C ASP A 109 3.63 5.34 -2.91
N TYR A 110 3.42 6.40 -3.70
CA TYR A 110 4.46 7.31 -4.12
C TYR A 110 3.95 8.75 -4.16
N VAL A 111 4.73 9.69 -3.61
CA VAL A 111 4.43 11.13 -3.61
C VAL A 111 5.64 11.90 -4.11
N SER A 112 5.47 12.69 -5.18
CA SER A 112 6.55 13.52 -5.72
C SER A 112 6.70 14.83 -4.96
N LYS A 113 7.95 15.24 -4.68
CA LYS A 113 8.28 16.57 -4.17
C LYS A 113 8.34 17.58 -5.35
N PRO A 114 7.78 18.80 -5.22
CA PRO A 114 7.04 19.30 -4.07
C PRO A 114 5.61 18.76 -3.99
N PHE A 115 5.16 18.38 -2.81
CA PHE A 115 3.82 17.87 -2.56
C PHE A 115 2.94 18.86 -1.78
N GLN A 116 1.64 18.69 -1.93
CA GLN A 116 0.68 19.39 -1.09
C GLN A 116 0.48 18.62 0.22
N SER A 117 0.62 19.30 1.37
CA SER A 117 0.47 18.65 2.70
C SER A 117 -0.90 17.96 2.88
N ARG A 118 -1.97 18.48 2.24
CA ARG A 118 -3.30 17.83 2.25
C ARG A 118 -3.31 16.50 1.51
N GLU A 119 -2.61 16.41 0.39
CA GLU A 119 -2.48 15.17 -0.38
C GLU A 119 -1.74 14.12 0.43
N LEU A 120 -0.56 14.48 0.98
CA LEU A 120 0.22 13.58 1.83
C LEU A 120 -0.61 13.07 3.02
N LEU A 121 -1.34 13.95 3.71
CA LEU A 121 -2.22 13.60 4.82
C LEU A 121 -3.30 12.59 4.39
N ALA A 122 -3.95 12.81 3.25
CA ALA A 122 -4.97 11.91 2.72
C ALA A 122 -4.41 10.51 2.42
N ARG A 123 -3.22 10.43 1.83
CA ARG A 123 -2.51 9.18 1.55
C ARG A 123 -2.10 8.45 2.81
N ILE A 124 -1.53 9.15 3.81
CA ILE A 124 -1.19 8.56 5.13
C ILE A 124 -2.43 7.93 5.76
N ARG A 125 -3.54 8.67 5.82
CA ARG A 125 -4.79 8.16 6.41
C ARG A 125 -5.34 6.96 5.64
N ALA A 126 -5.25 6.97 4.31
CA ALA A 126 -5.68 5.85 3.49
C ALA A 126 -4.83 4.60 3.75
N GLN A 127 -3.50 4.74 3.81
CA GLN A 127 -2.60 3.63 4.07
C GLN A 127 -2.71 3.11 5.52
N ALA A 128 -2.79 4.01 6.51
CA ALA A 128 -2.99 3.62 7.91
C ALA A 128 -4.29 2.83 8.10
N ARG A 129 -5.41 3.29 7.51
CA ARG A 129 -6.70 2.60 7.55
C ARG A 129 -6.61 1.21 6.91
N ARG A 130 -5.92 1.09 5.76
CA ARG A 130 -5.70 -0.19 5.10
C ARG A 130 -4.85 -1.14 5.95
N GLY A 131 -3.75 -0.63 6.52
CA GLY A 131 -2.85 -1.42 7.37
C GLY A 131 -3.52 -1.90 8.67
N ARG A 132 -4.52 -1.17 9.17
CA ARG A 132 -5.33 -1.55 10.35
C ARG A 132 -6.53 -2.43 10.00
N GLY A 133 -6.78 -2.74 8.73
CA GLY A 133 -7.96 -3.49 8.29
C GLY A 133 -9.28 -2.69 8.41
N GLU A 134 -9.22 -1.36 8.60
CA GLU A 134 -10.39 -0.49 8.83
C GLU A 134 -11.08 -0.04 7.52
N SER A 135 -10.92 -0.77 6.43
CA SER A 135 -11.43 -0.39 5.10
C SER A 135 -12.90 -0.79 4.90
N GLY A 136 -13.82 0.04 5.38
CA GLY A 136 -15.25 0.03 4.97
C GLY A 136 -16.20 -0.84 5.78
N PRO A 137 -17.52 -0.68 5.61
CA PRO A 137 -18.53 -1.40 6.38
C PRO A 137 -18.65 -2.86 5.93
N ARG A 138 -18.50 -3.77 6.88
CA ARG A 138 -18.63 -5.23 6.86
C ARG A 138 -17.51 -5.99 6.15
N ALA A 139 -16.85 -6.76 6.98
CA ALA A 139 -16.01 -7.89 6.60
C ALA A 139 -16.80 -8.87 5.73
N GLU A 140 -16.57 -8.82 4.45
CA GLU A 140 -17.00 -9.86 3.55
C GLU A 140 -15.80 -10.77 3.27
N ARG A 141 -15.84 -11.97 3.83
CA ARG A 141 -14.95 -13.04 3.41
C ARG A 141 -15.32 -13.40 1.98
N ILE A 142 -14.43 -13.16 1.05
CA ILE A 142 -14.63 -13.45 -0.36
C ILE A 142 -13.92 -14.75 -0.68
N GLU A 143 -14.66 -15.71 -1.24
CA GLU A 143 -14.11 -16.96 -1.75
C GLU A 143 -14.18 -16.97 -3.28
N VAL A 144 -13.01 -17.10 -3.92
CA VAL A 144 -12.89 -17.15 -5.39
C VAL A 144 -12.00 -18.33 -5.77
N GLY A 145 -12.61 -19.44 -6.12
CA GLY A 145 -11.88 -20.67 -6.41
C GLY A 145 -11.02 -21.12 -5.24
N ALA A 146 -9.70 -21.17 -5.43
CA ALA A 146 -8.74 -21.54 -4.39
C ALA A 146 -8.42 -20.42 -3.40
N LEU A 147 -8.87 -19.17 -3.67
CA LEU A 147 -8.56 -18.01 -2.87
C LEU A 147 -9.65 -17.77 -1.81
N THR A 148 -9.19 -17.49 -0.59
CA THR A 148 -10.01 -16.94 0.49
C THR A 148 -9.40 -15.61 0.91
N ILE A 149 -10.20 -14.55 0.93
CA ILE A 149 -9.78 -13.19 1.23
C ILE A 149 -10.66 -12.65 2.34
N ASP A 150 -10.07 -12.27 3.46
CA ASP A 150 -10.77 -11.61 4.58
C ASP A 150 -10.39 -10.13 4.59
N ALA A 151 -11.36 -9.27 4.30
CA ALA A 151 -11.12 -7.83 4.23
C ALA A 151 -10.96 -7.17 5.61
N THR A 152 -11.39 -7.83 6.68
CA THR A 152 -11.27 -7.31 8.06
C THR A 152 -9.86 -7.51 8.61
N THR A 153 -9.33 -8.74 8.42
CA THR A 153 -8.01 -9.11 8.96
C THR A 153 -6.90 -8.87 7.94
N MET A 154 -7.25 -8.51 6.69
CA MET A 154 -6.34 -8.45 5.53
C MET A 154 -5.63 -9.77 5.25
N GLU A 155 -6.21 -10.87 5.70
CA GLU A 155 -5.66 -12.20 5.48
C GLU A 155 -6.08 -12.77 4.14
N VAL A 156 -5.14 -13.43 3.48
CA VAL A 156 -5.38 -14.16 2.24
C VAL A 156 -4.83 -15.58 2.38
N ALA A 157 -5.60 -16.55 1.90
CA ALA A 157 -5.15 -17.92 1.80
C ALA A 157 -5.36 -18.46 0.39
N VAL A 158 -4.46 -19.32 -0.06
CA VAL A 158 -4.56 -20.09 -1.31
C VAL A 158 -4.66 -21.56 -0.96
N ASN A 159 -5.75 -22.24 -1.33
CA ASN A 159 -6.02 -23.63 -0.92
C ASN A 159 -5.93 -23.84 0.61
N GLY A 160 -6.35 -22.83 1.39
CA GLY A 160 -6.27 -22.86 2.85
C GLY A 160 -4.90 -22.54 3.44
N ALA A 161 -3.84 -22.40 2.64
CA ALA A 161 -2.52 -21.99 3.09
C ALA A 161 -2.43 -20.45 3.14
N PRO A 162 -2.11 -19.83 4.28
CA PRO A 162 -2.00 -18.38 4.39
C PRO A 162 -0.82 -17.86 3.58
N ILE A 163 -1.00 -16.71 2.93
CA ILE A 163 0.04 -15.99 2.19
C ILE A 163 0.16 -14.56 2.69
N SER A 164 1.38 -14.02 2.68
CA SER A 164 1.64 -12.63 3.06
C SER A 164 1.60 -11.74 1.81
N LEU A 165 0.75 -10.72 1.85
CA LEU A 165 0.63 -9.67 0.83
C LEU A 165 0.93 -8.32 1.46
N THR A 166 1.59 -7.43 0.70
CA THR A 166 1.65 -6.02 1.09
C THR A 166 0.27 -5.37 0.96
N THR A 167 0.07 -4.20 1.56
CA THR A 167 -1.21 -3.49 1.53
C THR A 167 -1.71 -3.26 0.09
N ILE A 168 -0.81 -2.88 -0.83
CA ILE A 168 -1.20 -2.62 -2.23
C ILE A 168 -1.52 -3.92 -2.98
N GLU A 169 -0.77 -5.00 -2.74
CA GLU A 169 -1.04 -6.32 -3.32
C GLU A 169 -2.38 -6.86 -2.83
N PHE A 170 -2.67 -6.73 -1.53
CA PHE A 170 -3.96 -7.07 -0.96
C PHE A 170 -5.09 -6.25 -1.59
N SER A 171 -4.94 -4.91 -1.68
CA SER A 171 -5.95 -4.03 -2.25
C SER A 171 -6.25 -4.36 -3.71
N LEU A 172 -5.23 -4.67 -4.52
CA LEU A 172 -5.40 -5.13 -5.90
C LEU A 172 -6.19 -6.44 -5.96
N LEU A 173 -5.77 -7.43 -5.19
CA LEU A 173 -6.41 -8.74 -5.18
C LEU A 173 -7.86 -8.66 -4.69
N HIS A 174 -8.11 -7.89 -3.63
CA HIS A 174 -9.45 -7.66 -3.07
C HIS A 174 -10.38 -6.96 -4.08
N ALA A 175 -9.90 -5.89 -4.76
CA ALA A 175 -10.68 -5.19 -5.79
C ALA A 175 -11.08 -6.11 -6.96
N LEU A 176 -10.17 -7.00 -7.36
CA LEU A 176 -10.41 -8.00 -8.39
C LEU A 176 -11.36 -9.11 -7.90
N ALA A 177 -11.22 -9.54 -6.65
CA ALA A 177 -12.05 -10.60 -6.06
C ALA A 177 -13.51 -10.17 -5.88
N GLN A 178 -13.75 -8.92 -5.47
CA GLN A 178 -15.10 -8.34 -5.42
C GLN A 178 -15.81 -8.34 -6.79
N ARG A 179 -15.03 -8.45 -7.86
CA ARG A 179 -15.50 -8.41 -9.27
C ARG A 179 -15.02 -9.63 -10.05
N ALA A 180 -14.89 -10.78 -9.37
CA ALA A 180 -14.41 -12.01 -9.99
C ALA A 180 -15.19 -12.33 -11.27
N GLY A 181 -14.48 -12.75 -12.32
CA GLY A 181 -15.04 -12.98 -13.64
C GLY A 181 -15.24 -11.74 -14.50
N ARG A 182 -15.00 -10.53 -13.96
CA ARG A 182 -15.04 -9.27 -14.74
C ARG A 182 -13.64 -8.78 -15.03
N VAL A 183 -13.46 -8.24 -16.24
CA VAL A 183 -12.22 -7.58 -16.64
C VAL A 183 -12.23 -6.17 -16.07
N LEU A 184 -11.17 -5.79 -15.34
CA LEU A 184 -10.92 -4.43 -14.90
C LEU A 184 -9.78 -3.83 -15.72
N ALA A 185 -10.02 -2.66 -16.31
CA ALA A 185 -8.99 -1.92 -17.01
C ALA A 185 -7.92 -1.41 -16.03
N ARG A 186 -6.71 -1.15 -16.54
CA ARG A 186 -5.60 -0.64 -15.72
C ARG A 186 -5.98 0.65 -14.99
N GLU A 187 -6.60 1.58 -15.69
CA GLU A 187 -7.09 2.85 -15.13
C GLU A 187 -8.12 2.64 -14.01
N GLN A 188 -9.05 1.68 -14.18
CA GLN A 188 -10.03 1.34 -13.15
C GLN A 188 -9.34 0.76 -11.90
N LEU A 189 -8.34 -0.10 -12.08
CA LEU A 189 -7.55 -0.64 -10.98
C LEU A 189 -6.79 0.46 -10.26
N LEU A 190 -6.18 1.39 -11.01
CA LEU A 190 -5.51 2.55 -10.45
C LEU A 190 -6.46 3.42 -9.64
N GLN A 191 -7.64 3.75 -10.17
CA GLN A 191 -8.65 4.52 -9.45
C GLN A 191 -9.10 3.82 -8.15
N LEU A 192 -9.28 2.50 -8.18
CA LEU A 192 -9.67 1.72 -7.00
C LEU A 192 -8.56 1.68 -5.94
N LEU A 193 -7.29 1.72 -6.35
CA LEU A 193 -6.14 1.66 -5.43
C LEU A 193 -5.75 3.03 -4.88
N HIS A 194 -5.83 4.08 -5.68
CA HIS A 194 -5.28 5.40 -5.34
C HIS A 194 -6.27 6.57 -5.38
N GLY A 195 -7.48 6.37 -5.87
CA GLY A 195 -8.51 7.41 -5.93
C GLY A 195 -8.34 8.45 -7.05
N THR A 196 -7.24 8.43 -7.80
CA THR A 196 -7.00 9.30 -8.97
C THR A 196 -6.20 8.55 -10.02
N ALA A 197 -6.67 8.61 -11.27
CA ALA A 197 -5.94 8.08 -12.43
C ALA A 197 -4.84 9.07 -12.81
N ASP A 198 -3.59 8.78 -12.52
CA ASP A 198 -2.44 9.50 -13.06
C ASP A 198 -1.75 8.60 -14.09
N GLU A 199 -1.51 9.10 -15.31
CA GLU A 199 -0.96 8.30 -16.44
C GLU A 199 0.35 7.58 -16.09
N ALA A 200 1.13 8.14 -15.15
CA ALA A 200 2.37 7.55 -14.68
C ALA A 200 2.20 6.26 -13.86
N PHE A 201 1.00 5.95 -13.36
CA PHE A 201 0.70 4.73 -12.61
C PHE A 201 0.27 3.55 -13.49
N ASP A 202 -0.01 3.75 -14.77
CA ASP A 202 -0.53 2.68 -15.64
C ASP A 202 0.44 1.49 -15.74
N ARG A 203 1.76 1.75 -15.76
CA ARG A 203 2.79 0.70 -15.74
C ARG A 203 3.00 0.07 -14.37
N SER A 204 2.68 0.77 -13.29
CA SER A 204 2.87 0.26 -11.93
C SER A 204 1.90 -0.88 -11.58
N ILE A 205 0.71 -0.92 -12.17
CA ILE A 205 -0.25 -2.01 -11.99
C ILE A 205 0.32 -3.35 -12.47
N ASP A 206 1.04 -3.36 -13.58
CA ASP A 206 1.65 -4.57 -14.14
C ASP A 206 2.68 -5.16 -13.16
N VAL A 207 3.41 -4.31 -12.46
CA VAL A 207 4.38 -4.71 -11.41
C VAL A 207 3.66 -5.33 -10.22
N VAL A 208 2.60 -4.69 -9.71
CA VAL A 208 1.83 -5.23 -8.59
C VAL A 208 1.17 -6.55 -8.97
N VAL A 209 0.60 -6.65 -10.18
CA VAL A 209 0.04 -7.90 -10.72
C VAL A 209 1.11 -8.99 -10.78
N SER A 210 2.32 -8.68 -11.24
CA SER A 210 3.42 -9.65 -11.31
C SER A 210 3.78 -10.19 -9.91
N ARG A 211 3.84 -9.32 -8.89
CA ARG A 211 4.11 -9.72 -7.51
C ARG A 211 2.99 -10.56 -6.90
N VAL A 212 1.73 -10.16 -7.13
CA VAL A 212 0.58 -10.94 -6.68
C VAL A 212 0.60 -12.33 -7.30
N ARG A 213 0.85 -12.44 -8.62
CA ARG A 213 0.98 -13.74 -9.31
C ARG A 213 2.05 -14.63 -8.69
N ALA A 214 3.21 -14.07 -8.37
CA ALA A 214 4.30 -14.82 -7.75
C ALA A 214 3.90 -15.45 -6.40
N LYS A 215 2.85 -14.93 -5.74
CA LYS A 215 2.37 -15.40 -4.45
C LYS A 215 1.14 -16.29 -4.52
N ILE A 216 0.27 -16.10 -5.53
CA ILE A 216 -1.01 -16.84 -5.63
C ILE A 216 -1.02 -17.93 -6.70
N GLU A 217 -0.12 -17.87 -7.68
CA GLU A 217 -0.10 -18.83 -8.80
C GLU A 217 0.93 -19.92 -8.56
N VAL A 218 0.64 -21.12 -9.03
CA VAL A 218 1.62 -22.21 -9.09
C VAL A 218 2.72 -21.92 -10.11
N ASP A 219 2.33 -21.31 -11.24
CA ASP A 219 3.24 -20.82 -12.28
C ASP A 219 2.84 -19.39 -12.67
N ALA A 220 3.60 -18.40 -12.19
CA ALA A 220 3.34 -16.99 -12.46
C ALA A 220 3.45 -16.62 -13.96
N ARG A 221 4.15 -17.42 -14.77
CA ARG A 221 4.29 -17.21 -16.23
C ARG A 221 3.05 -17.70 -16.99
N ASN A 222 2.33 -18.69 -16.44
CA ASN A 222 1.09 -19.24 -16.99
C ASN A 222 -0.06 -19.10 -15.97
N PRO A 223 -0.49 -17.87 -15.66
CA PRO A 223 -1.42 -17.60 -14.57
C PRO A 223 -2.81 -18.18 -14.87
N ARG A 224 -3.39 -18.89 -13.89
CA ARG A 224 -4.74 -19.48 -13.98
C ARG A 224 -5.77 -18.64 -13.22
N LEU A 225 -5.38 -18.05 -12.10
CA LEU A 225 -6.25 -17.26 -11.25
C LEU A 225 -6.33 -15.80 -11.73
N LEU A 226 -5.20 -15.13 -11.88
CA LEU A 226 -5.14 -13.73 -12.26
C LEU A 226 -4.69 -13.60 -13.72
N LYS A 227 -5.66 -13.52 -14.63
CA LYS A 227 -5.42 -13.49 -16.08
C LYS A 227 -5.21 -12.08 -16.63
N THR A 228 -4.34 -11.96 -17.65
CA THR A 228 -4.23 -10.75 -18.48
C THR A 228 -5.16 -10.88 -19.68
N ILE A 229 -6.02 -9.89 -19.87
CA ILE A 229 -6.82 -9.73 -21.08
C ILE A 229 -6.13 -8.67 -21.93
N ARG A 230 -5.42 -9.13 -22.96
CA ARG A 230 -4.56 -8.28 -23.79
C ARG A 230 -5.32 -7.08 -24.34
N GLY A 231 -4.72 -5.89 -24.23
CA GLY A 231 -5.30 -4.62 -24.67
C GLY A 231 -6.43 -4.08 -23.79
N VAL A 232 -6.86 -4.79 -22.74
CA VAL A 232 -7.99 -4.40 -21.88
C VAL A 232 -7.56 -4.22 -20.41
N GLY A 233 -7.02 -5.27 -19.77
CA GLY A 233 -6.68 -5.21 -18.36
C GLY A 233 -6.52 -6.58 -17.71
N TYR A 234 -7.01 -6.73 -16.49
CA TYR A 234 -6.84 -7.93 -15.68
C TYR A 234 -8.18 -8.48 -15.17
N MET A 235 -8.23 -9.76 -14.94
CA MET A 235 -9.41 -10.46 -14.44
C MET A 235 -9.00 -11.57 -13.47
N LEU A 236 -9.61 -11.60 -12.29
CA LEU A 236 -9.55 -12.77 -11.42
C LEU A 236 -10.59 -13.79 -11.87
N THR A 237 -10.14 -15.00 -12.19
CA THR A 237 -11.01 -16.07 -12.66
C THR A 237 -11.83 -16.62 -11.49
N PRO A 238 -13.15 -16.81 -11.62
CA PRO A 238 -14.01 -17.28 -10.51
C PRO A 238 -13.70 -18.70 -10.03
N GLY A 239 -12.74 -19.41 -10.67
CA GLY A 239 -12.44 -20.81 -10.43
C GLY A 239 -13.39 -21.72 -11.19
N GLU A 240 -12.90 -22.88 -11.59
CA GLU A 240 -13.78 -23.98 -12.02
C GLU A 240 -14.41 -24.57 -10.75
N LYS A 241 -15.75 -24.68 -10.75
CA LYS A 241 -16.51 -25.38 -9.69
C LYS A 241 -16.24 -26.86 -9.76
#